data_505a153c7bad12f354f5ad25261a1ced
#
_entry.id   505a153c7bad12f354f5ad25261a1ced
#
_cell.length_a   1.000
_cell.length_b   1.000
_cell.length_c   1.000
_cell.angle_alpha   90.00
_cell.angle_beta   90.00
_cell.angle_gamma   90.00
#
_symmetry.space_group_name_H-M   'P 1'
#
loop_
_entity.id
_entity.type
_entity.pdbx_description
1 polymer ?
#
loop_
_entity_poly.entity_id
_entity_poly.type
_entity_poly.pdbx_seq_one_letter_code
_entity_poly.pdbx_strand_id
1 'polypeptide(L)'
;MPNVFKYHLKKILFIVFCCLGAAVYYTEYKSNKNLENNNQKLNISLDYIYKIKLERNINESKDIIDLVKRNNQWEFSNQSLKSIQPDQNYINDIFDKLTDVNFQKVNLNGNENLNQFRFDRSLVKLMVNDQQILEISERKNFEGNAYYKINNQQDIYTSEIDFSSKLINKIIYFQEKHIFSLNLNDIKKITVKNKYPILLISDLNKVKAEEIIKRLNNMTVQEYYANSQISNGANPLDEITIEVTTAVKKVRLELNLSYQDKKLYGTYAELILDDKNGDNQKHKSKYVNLDMTYWEYFSNLKENIFFKGSK
;
A
#
# COMPACT_ATOMS: atom_id res chain seq x y z
N MET A 1 -68.93 10.09 -43.21
CA MET A 1 -67.56 10.61 -43.40
C MET A 1 -66.65 10.64 -42.16
N PRO A 2 -66.90 10.07 -40.98
CA PRO A 2 -65.99 10.18 -39.82
C PRO A 2 -64.84 9.17 -39.78
N ASN A 3 -64.86 8.08 -40.53
CA ASN A 3 -63.85 7.01 -40.40
C ASN A 3 -62.56 7.24 -41.13
N VAL A 4 -62.56 8.03 -42.22
CA VAL A 4 -61.34 8.30 -42.99
C VAL A 4 -60.37 9.23 -42.24
N PHE A 5 -60.95 10.21 -41.53
CA PHE A 5 -60.14 11.13 -40.72
C PHE A 5 -59.42 10.44 -39.53
N LYS A 6 -60.11 9.50 -38.87
CA LYS A 6 -59.50 8.73 -37.78
C LYS A 6 -58.37 7.81 -38.27
N TYR A 7 -58.43 7.31 -39.49
CA TYR A 7 -57.39 6.44 -40.05
C TYR A 7 -56.15 7.26 -40.41
N HIS A 8 -56.32 8.45 -40.98
CA HIS A 8 -55.20 9.32 -41.27
C HIS A 8 -54.54 9.87 -39.98
N LEU A 9 -55.30 10.18 -38.96
CA LEU A 9 -54.78 10.63 -37.65
C LEU A 9 -53.89 9.57 -37.01
N LYS A 10 -54.30 8.28 -37.03
CA LYS A 10 -53.48 7.19 -36.52
C LYS A 10 -52.16 7.04 -37.25
N LYS A 11 -52.14 7.17 -38.57
CA LYS A 11 -50.91 7.13 -39.37
C LYS A 11 -49.97 8.30 -39.06
N ILE A 12 -50.53 9.49 -38.92
CA ILE A 12 -49.74 10.69 -38.56
C ILE A 12 -49.12 10.51 -37.17
N LEU A 13 -49.91 10.01 -36.20
CA LEU A 13 -49.46 9.78 -34.84
C LEU A 13 -48.33 8.72 -34.78
N PHE A 14 -48.42 7.68 -35.61
CA PHE A 14 -47.39 6.63 -35.71
C PHE A 14 -46.12 7.17 -36.31
N ILE A 15 -46.19 8.02 -37.37
CA ILE A 15 -45.01 8.67 -37.96
C ILE A 15 -44.33 9.58 -36.95
N VAL A 16 -45.11 10.39 -36.23
CA VAL A 16 -44.57 11.28 -35.19
C VAL A 16 -43.85 10.49 -34.08
N PHE A 17 -44.44 9.37 -33.67
CA PHE A 17 -43.82 8.47 -32.66
C PHE A 17 -42.52 7.87 -33.17
N CYS A 18 -42.46 7.43 -34.44
CA CYS A 18 -41.25 6.91 -35.04
C CYS A 18 -40.15 8.01 -35.16
N CYS A 19 -40.54 9.23 -35.54
CA CYS A 19 -39.58 10.36 -35.59
C CYS A 19 -39.05 10.72 -34.22
N LEU A 20 -39.87 10.75 -33.17
CA LEU A 20 -39.44 10.97 -31.79
C LEU A 20 -38.52 9.85 -31.31
N GLY A 21 -38.84 8.61 -31.57
CA GLY A 21 -38.00 7.46 -31.24
C GLY A 21 -36.63 7.52 -31.92
N ALA A 22 -36.62 7.86 -33.20
CA ALA A 22 -35.38 8.05 -33.96
C ALA A 22 -34.52 9.25 -33.42
N ALA A 23 -35.18 10.35 -33.04
CA ALA A 23 -34.50 11.50 -32.45
C ALA A 23 -33.88 11.17 -31.09
N VAL A 24 -34.60 10.48 -30.22
CA VAL A 24 -34.09 10.00 -28.91
C VAL A 24 -32.92 9.05 -29.14
N TYR A 25 -33.07 8.05 -29.99
CA TYR A 25 -32.00 7.12 -30.33
C TYR A 25 -30.75 7.84 -30.88
N TYR A 26 -30.93 8.79 -31.76
CA TYR A 26 -29.83 9.56 -32.31
C TYR A 26 -29.12 10.43 -31.27
N THR A 27 -29.85 11.06 -30.36
CA THR A 27 -29.28 11.87 -29.28
C THR A 27 -28.53 10.98 -28.27
N GLU A 28 -29.09 9.82 -27.91
CA GLU A 28 -28.42 8.84 -27.04
C GLU A 28 -27.16 8.26 -27.71
N TYR A 29 -27.24 7.88 -28.99
CA TYR A 29 -26.10 7.37 -29.75
C TYR A 29 -24.96 8.41 -29.83
N LYS A 30 -25.30 9.66 -30.10
CA LYS A 30 -24.32 10.75 -30.15
C LYS A 30 -23.72 11.05 -28.77
N SER A 31 -24.54 11.00 -27.74
CA SER A 31 -24.10 11.18 -26.36
C SER A 31 -23.12 10.07 -25.93
N ASN A 32 -23.47 8.81 -26.19
CA ASN A 32 -22.61 7.66 -25.86
C ASN A 32 -21.30 7.70 -26.64
N LYS A 33 -21.31 8.04 -27.93
CA LYS A 33 -20.11 8.18 -28.74
C LYS A 33 -19.21 9.34 -28.27
N ASN A 34 -19.79 10.43 -27.80
CA ASN A 34 -19.04 11.53 -27.19
C ASN A 34 -18.45 11.14 -25.83
N LEU A 35 -19.16 10.30 -25.04
CA LEU A 35 -18.65 9.77 -23.78
C LEU A 35 -17.48 8.80 -24.01
N GLU A 36 -17.56 7.93 -25.00
CA GLU A 36 -16.44 7.03 -25.34
C GLU A 36 -15.19 7.80 -25.79
N ASN A 37 -15.36 8.85 -26.57
CA ASN A 37 -14.24 9.69 -27.05
C ASN A 37 -13.63 10.56 -25.95
N ASN A 38 -14.32 10.79 -24.84
CA ASN A 38 -13.85 11.61 -23.73
C ASN A 38 -13.22 10.77 -22.59
N ASN A 39 -13.37 9.44 -22.63
CA ASN A 39 -12.83 8.56 -21.62
C ASN A 39 -11.46 8.02 -22.06
N GLN A 40 -10.47 8.15 -21.19
CA GLN A 40 -9.15 7.60 -21.38
C GLN A 40 -8.82 6.63 -20.24
N LYS A 41 -8.24 5.49 -20.59
CA LYS A 41 -7.61 4.56 -19.63
C LYS A 41 -6.10 4.66 -19.76
N LEU A 42 -5.41 4.44 -18.65
CA LEU A 42 -3.96 4.25 -18.69
C LEU A 42 -3.66 2.87 -19.26
N ASN A 43 -2.99 2.84 -20.41
CA ASN A 43 -2.55 1.57 -20.99
C ASN A 43 -1.21 1.16 -20.38
N ILE A 44 -1.26 0.61 -19.17
CA ILE A 44 -0.08 0.16 -18.42
C ILE A 44 -0.22 -1.33 -18.20
N SER A 45 0.78 -2.11 -18.59
CA SER A 45 0.87 -3.54 -18.24
C SER A 45 1.90 -3.72 -17.13
N LEU A 46 1.47 -4.32 -16.01
CA LEU A 46 2.31 -4.59 -14.84
C LEU A 46 3.55 -5.45 -15.17
N ASP A 47 3.45 -6.30 -16.19
CA ASP A 47 4.54 -7.19 -16.59
C ASP A 47 5.76 -6.44 -17.15
N TYR A 48 5.54 -5.27 -17.73
CA TYR A 48 6.59 -4.44 -18.34
C TYR A 48 7.12 -3.34 -17.42
N ILE A 49 6.56 -3.22 -16.19
CA ILE A 49 7.03 -2.22 -15.25
C ILE A 49 8.23 -2.78 -14.49
N TYR A 50 9.37 -2.10 -14.62
CA TYR A 50 10.60 -2.42 -13.86
C TYR A 50 11.02 -1.29 -12.93
N LYS A 51 10.47 -0.08 -13.08
CA LYS A 51 10.78 1.07 -12.23
C LYS A 51 9.56 1.96 -12.01
N ILE A 52 9.39 2.41 -10.79
CA ILE A 52 8.34 3.32 -10.36
C ILE A 52 8.99 4.44 -9.55
N LYS A 53 8.63 5.68 -9.87
CA LYS A 53 9.01 6.83 -9.08
C LYS A 53 7.79 7.68 -8.78
N LEU A 54 7.52 7.90 -7.50
CA LEU A 54 6.48 8.80 -7.00
C LEU A 54 7.17 10.03 -6.42
N GLU A 55 6.97 11.18 -7.03
CA GLU A 55 7.31 12.47 -6.44
C GLU A 55 6.04 13.05 -5.83
N ARG A 56 6.08 13.35 -4.53
CA ARG A 56 4.92 13.79 -3.76
C ARG A 56 5.22 15.09 -3.04
N ASN A 57 4.25 15.99 -3.05
CA ASN A 57 4.27 17.22 -2.26
C ASN A 57 3.20 17.11 -1.17
N ILE A 58 3.61 16.72 0.03
CA ILE A 58 2.72 16.53 1.17
C ILE A 58 3.08 17.53 2.25
N ASN A 59 2.13 18.39 2.65
CA ASN A 59 2.34 19.41 3.69
C ASN A 59 3.60 20.27 3.43
N GLU A 60 3.76 20.76 2.20
CA GLU A 60 4.90 21.57 1.76
C GLU A 60 6.26 20.86 1.79
N SER A 61 6.27 19.58 2.08
CA SER A 61 7.46 18.73 2.06
C SER A 61 7.47 17.88 0.80
N LYS A 62 8.60 17.90 0.09
CA LYS A 62 8.82 17.03 -1.07
C LYS A 62 9.31 15.67 -0.59
N ASP A 63 8.59 14.63 -0.97
CA ASP A 63 8.88 13.24 -0.66
C ASP A 63 8.97 12.41 -1.95
N ILE A 64 9.92 11.49 -2.01
CA ILE A 64 10.17 10.67 -3.19
C ILE A 64 10.18 9.20 -2.77
N ILE A 65 9.33 8.41 -3.41
CA ILE A 65 9.39 6.94 -3.35
C ILE A 65 9.92 6.45 -4.68
N ASP A 66 11.04 5.75 -4.65
CA ASP A 66 11.69 5.19 -5.82
C ASP A 66 11.80 3.68 -5.65
N LEU A 67 11.17 2.92 -6.56
CA LEU A 67 11.05 1.48 -6.54
C LEU A 67 11.61 0.89 -7.82
N VAL A 68 12.35 -0.21 -7.70
CA VAL A 68 12.84 -1.01 -8.82
C VAL A 68 12.38 -2.45 -8.65
N LYS A 69 12.04 -3.12 -9.75
CA LYS A 69 11.63 -4.52 -9.74
C LYS A 69 12.86 -5.40 -10.04
N ARG A 70 13.21 -6.27 -9.08
CA ARG A 70 14.27 -7.26 -9.22
C ARG A 70 13.74 -8.63 -8.86
N ASN A 71 14.06 -9.63 -9.67
CA ASN A 71 13.58 -11.00 -9.45
C ASN A 71 12.06 -11.08 -9.19
N ASN A 72 11.30 -10.27 -9.92
CA ASN A 72 9.85 -10.14 -9.81
C ASN A 72 9.33 -9.55 -8.46
N GLN A 73 10.21 -8.93 -7.66
CA GLN A 73 9.88 -8.26 -6.40
C GLN A 73 10.27 -6.80 -6.45
N TRP A 74 9.44 -5.95 -5.84
CA TRP A 74 9.75 -4.54 -5.68
C TRP A 74 10.76 -4.33 -4.57
N GLU A 75 11.73 -3.46 -4.81
CA GLU A 75 12.73 -3.01 -3.84
C GLU A 75 12.78 -1.48 -3.83
N PHE A 76 12.98 -0.87 -2.64
CA PHE A 76 13.25 0.55 -2.57
C PHE A 76 14.65 0.85 -3.14
N SER A 77 14.71 1.80 -4.07
CA SER A 77 15.96 2.32 -4.62
C SER A 77 16.55 3.41 -3.74
N ASN A 78 15.75 4.10 -2.93
CA ASN A 78 16.17 5.11 -1.98
C ASN A 78 17.12 4.52 -0.94
N GLN A 79 18.28 5.14 -0.73
CA GLN A 79 19.30 4.64 0.20
C GLN A 79 18.80 4.54 1.64
N SER A 80 17.98 5.49 2.09
CA SER A 80 17.36 5.50 3.43
C SER A 80 16.37 4.36 3.65
N LEU A 81 15.75 3.84 2.59
CA LEU A 81 14.72 2.80 2.64
C LEU A 81 15.23 1.42 2.21
N LYS A 82 16.48 1.32 1.75
CA LYS A 82 17.04 0.11 1.14
C LYS A 82 17.04 -1.12 2.05
N SER A 83 16.98 -0.93 3.37
CA SER A 83 16.88 -2.03 4.34
C SER A 83 15.44 -2.47 4.64
N ILE A 84 14.44 -1.76 4.11
CA ILE A 84 13.02 -2.01 4.34
C ILE A 84 12.46 -2.65 3.07
N GLN A 85 11.63 -3.66 3.23
CA GLN A 85 10.93 -4.25 2.09
C GLN A 85 9.68 -3.45 1.77
N PRO A 86 9.40 -3.20 0.48
CA PRO A 86 8.13 -2.64 0.06
C PRO A 86 6.98 -3.63 0.28
N ASP A 87 5.81 -3.12 0.58
CA ASP A 87 4.57 -3.91 0.56
C ASP A 87 4.17 -4.22 -0.88
N GLN A 88 4.50 -5.42 -1.34
CA GLN A 88 4.24 -5.87 -2.71
C GLN A 88 2.74 -5.80 -3.06
N ASN A 89 1.88 -6.19 -2.12
CA ASN A 89 0.44 -6.21 -2.33
C ASN A 89 -0.12 -4.80 -2.47
N TYR A 90 0.33 -3.88 -1.63
CA TYR A 90 -0.10 -2.48 -1.70
C TYR A 90 0.31 -1.83 -3.03
N ILE A 91 1.54 -2.08 -3.49
CA ILE A 91 2.04 -1.55 -4.76
C ILE A 91 1.25 -2.13 -5.93
N ASN A 92 1.03 -3.44 -5.96
CA ASN A 92 0.25 -4.08 -7.02
C ASN A 92 -1.21 -3.57 -7.02
N ASP A 93 -1.88 -3.45 -5.86
CA ASP A 93 -3.24 -2.91 -5.74
C ASP A 93 -3.35 -1.46 -6.26
N ILE A 94 -2.30 -0.64 -6.12
CA ILE A 94 -2.24 0.69 -6.71
C ILE A 94 -2.32 0.60 -8.24
N PHE A 95 -1.50 -0.26 -8.86
CA PHE A 95 -1.46 -0.37 -10.32
C PHE A 95 -2.68 -1.05 -10.90
N ASP A 96 -3.20 -2.10 -10.26
CA ASP A 96 -4.44 -2.75 -10.67
C ASP A 96 -5.58 -1.73 -10.72
N LYS A 97 -5.71 -0.91 -9.66
CA LYS A 97 -6.73 0.14 -9.64
C LYS A 97 -6.48 1.23 -10.66
N LEU A 98 -5.22 1.60 -10.89
CA LEU A 98 -4.87 2.64 -11.84
C LEU A 98 -5.22 2.25 -13.29
N THR A 99 -5.11 0.96 -13.64
CA THR A 99 -5.51 0.46 -14.96
C THR A 99 -7.02 0.43 -15.15
N ASP A 100 -7.78 0.30 -14.06
CA ASP A 100 -9.25 0.25 -14.09
C ASP A 100 -9.91 1.63 -14.11
N VAL A 101 -9.16 2.69 -13.75
CA VAL A 101 -9.70 4.04 -13.70
C VAL A 101 -10.05 4.57 -15.07
N ASN A 102 -11.28 5.05 -15.22
CA ASN A 102 -11.70 5.84 -16.37
C ASN A 102 -11.47 7.33 -16.09
N PHE A 103 -10.61 7.94 -16.89
CA PHE A 103 -10.34 9.37 -16.84
C PHE A 103 -11.22 10.09 -17.86
N GLN A 104 -12.05 11.00 -17.39
CA GLN A 104 -12.94 11.80 -18.22
C GLN A 104 -12.28 13.13 -18.55
N LYS A 105 -12.15 13.44 -19.83
CA LYS A 105 -11.58 14.72 -20.29
C LYS A 105 -12.45 15.87 -19.85
N VAL A 106 -11.84 16.87 -19.23
CA VAL A 106 -12.50 18.12 -18.86
C VAL A 106 -12.62 18.99 -20.11
N ASN A 107 -13.85 19.34 -20.49
CA ASN A 107 -14.09 20.25 -21.61
C ASN A 107 -13.75 21.68 -21.18
N LEU A 108 -12.62 22.18 -21.68
CA LEU A 108 -12.20 23.54 -21.44
C LEU A 108 -12.81 24.45 -22.55
N ASN A 109 -13.55 25.48 -22.13
CA ASN A 109 -13.95 26.52 -23.01
C ASN A 109 -12.69 27.35 -23.34
N GLY A 110 -12.31 27.48 -24.60
CA GLY A 110 -11.01 27.92 -25.13
C GLY A 110 -10.29 29.13 -24.50
N ASN A 111 -10.90 29.81 -23.53
CA ASN A 111 -10.33 30.92 -22.77
C ASN A 111 -10.00 30.56 -21.30
N GLU A 112 -10.12 29.30 -20.90
CA GLU A 112 -9.86 28.92 -19.50
C GLU A 112 -8.35 28.90 -19.21
N ASN A 113 -7.98 29.58 -18.13
CA ASN A 113 -6.59 29.61 -17.68
C ASN A 113 -6.22 28.26 -17.04
N LEU A 114 -5.32 27.51 -17.66
CA LEU A 114 -4.84 26.23 -17.16
C LEU A 114 -4.23 26.32 -15.75
N ASN A 115 -3.76 27.51 -15.34
CA ASN A 115 -3.21 27.73 -13.99
C ASN A 115 -4.26 27.54 -12.89
N GLN A 116 -5.56 27.68 -13.21
CA GLN A 116 -6.62 27.43 -12.24
C GLN A 116 -6.62 26.00 -11.71
N PHE A 117 -6.08 25.04 -12.44
CA PHE A 117 -6.01 23.64 -12.03
C PHE A 117 -4.79 23.32 -11.15
N ARG A 118 -3.90 24.28 -10.88
CA ARG A 118 -2.80 24.19 -9.90
C ARG A 118 -1.83 23.01 -10.14
N PHE A 119 -1.51 22.71 -11.40
CA PHE A 119 -0.45 21.72 -11.71
C PHE A 119 0.97 22.24 -11.46
N ASP A 120 1.14 23.55 -11.28
CA ASP A 120 2.37 24.16 -10.77
C ASP A 120 2.73 23.66 -9.35
N ARG A 121 1.73 23.20 -8.61
CA ARG A 121 1.83 22.60 -7.26
C ARG A 121 1.22 21.21 -7.24
N SER A 122 1.66 20.35 -8.14
CA SER A 122 1.15 18.98 -8.21
C SER A 122 1.34 18.24 -6.88
N LEU A 123 0.30 17.55 -6.40
CA LEU A 123 0.40 16.69 -5.22
C LEU A 123 1.27 15.47 -5.48
N VAL A 124 1.14 14.89 -6.68
CA VAL A 124 1.85 13.67 -7.06
C VAL A 124 2.24 13.72 -8.52
N LYS A 125 3.45 13.27 -8.82
CA LYS A 125 3.89 12.88 -10.16
C LYS A 125 4.29 11.41 -10.11
N LEU A 126 3.61 10.59 -10.91
CA LEU A 126 3.91 9.17 -11.05
C LEU A 126 4.67 8.95 -12.36
N MET A 127 5.88 8.44 -12.23
CA MET A 127 6.70 8.00 -13.35
C MET A 127 6.82 6.48 -13.35
N VAL A 128 6.68 5.89 -14.50
CA VAL A 128 6.88 4.45 -14.75
C VAL A 128 7.92 4.31 -15.84
N ASN A 129 8.96 3.52 -15.57
CA ASN A 129 10.09 3.33 -16.49
C ASN A 129 10.67 4.66 -17.00
N ASP A 130 10.81 5.63 -16.07
CA ASP A 130 11.30 6.99 -16.31
C ASP A 130 10.39 7.88 -17.18
N GLN A 131 9.19 7.44 -17.51
CA GLN A 131 8.18 8.24 -18.22
C GLN A 131 7.08 8.71 -17.26
N GLN A 132 6.76 10.01 -17.30
CA GLN A 132 5.63 10.53 -16.50
C GLN A 132 4.32 10.07 -17.13
N ILE A 133 3.59 9.24 -16.39
CA ILE A 133 2.30 8.68 -16.83
C ILE A 133 1.11 9.37 -16.18
N LEU A 134 1.29 9.96 -15.00
CA LEU A 134 0.21 10.62 -14.26
C LEU A 134 0.76 11.79 -13.45
N GLU A 135 0.04 12.89 -13.48
CA GLU A 135 0.26 14.05 -12.62
C GLU A 135 -1.07 14.43 -11.95
N ILE A 136 -1.08 14.60 -10.64
CA ILE A 136 -2.26 14.89 -9.83
C ILE A 136 -2.16 16.30 -9.29
N SER A 137 -3.18 17.10 -9.55
CA SER A 137 -3.29 18.48 -9.10
C SER A 137 -3.52 18.58 -7.60
N GLU A 138 -3.07 19.67 -6.98
CA GLU A 138 -3.47 20.05 -5.61
C GLU A 138 -4.97 20.39 -5.53
N ARG A 139 -5.55 20.90 -6.61
CA ARG A 139 -6.94 21.32 -6.67
C ARG A 139 -7.88 20.16 -6.92
N LYS A 140 -9.05 20.20 -6.26
CA LYS A 140 -10.15 19.27 -6.48
C LYS A 140 -11.34 19.98 -7.13
N ASN A 141 -12.19 19.20 -7.81
CA ASN A 141 -13.46 19.66 -8.35
C ASN A 141 -14.52 19.82 -7.26
N PHE A 142 -15.74 20.22 -7.61
CA PHE A 142 -16.85 20.40 -6.66
C PHE A 142 -17.30 19.11 -5.97
N GLU A 143 -17.06 17.97 -6.60
CA GLU A 143 -17.36 16.64 -6.07
C GLU A 143 -16.26 16.10 -5.16
N GLY A 144 -15.14 16.84 -5.04
CA GLY A 144 -13.99 16.44 -4.25
C GLY A 144 -12.98 15.57 -5.00
N ASN A 145 -13.18 15.35 -6.30
CA ASN A 145 -12.27 14.57 -7.14
C ASN A 145 -11.08 15.41 -7.60
N ALA A 146 -9.92 14.80 -7.69
CA ALA A 146 -8.71 15.45 -8.18
C ALA A 146 -8.76 15.68 -9.70
N TYR A 147 -7.97 16.65 -10.18
CA TYR A 147 -7.65 16.79 -11.59
C TYR A 147 -6.36 16.06 -11.93
N TYR A 148 -6.31 15.51 -13.14
CA TYR A 148 -5.22 14.66 -13.63
C TYR A 148 -4.68 15.16 -14.98
N LYS A 149 -3.38 15.00 -15.18
CA LYS A 149 -2.75 14.99 -16.51
C LYS A 149 -2.19 13.60 -16.77
N ILE A 150 -2.36 13.10 -17.98
CA ILE A 150 -2.00 11.75 -18.39
C ILE A 150 -0.93 11.81 -19.48
N ASN A 151 0.09 10.95 -19.34
CA ASN A 151 1.17 10.80 -20.34
C ASN A 151 1.83 12.13 -20.75
N ASN A 152 1.99 13.05 -19.80
CA ASN A 152 2.55 14.38 -20.03
C ASN A 152 1.79 15.24 -21.08
N GLN A 153 0.52 14.92 -21.31
CA GLN A 153 -0.35 15.69 -22.20
C GLN A 153 -0.83 16.98 -21.54
N GLN A 154 -1.25 17.95 -22.38
CA GLN A 154 -1.82 19.20 -21.86
C GLN A 154 -3.28 19.08 -21.43
N ASP A 155 -3.97 18.05 -21.92
CA ASP A 155 -5.36 17.78 -21.59
C ASP A 155 -5.52 17.49 -20.08
N ILE A 156 -6.63 17.98 -19.53
CA ILE A 156 -6.98 17.82 -18.13
C ILE A 156 -8.12 16.81 -18.03
N TYR A 157 -8.01 15.94 -17.05
CA TYR A 157 -8.96 14.88 -16.80
C TYR A 157 -9.46 14.94 -15.34
N THR A 158 -10.60 14.36 -15.11
CA THR A 158 -11.13 14.03 -13.78
C THR A 158 -11.50 12.55 -13.73
N SER A 159 -11.78 12.01 -12.55
CA SER A 159 -12.23 10.64 -12.36
C SER A 159 -13.24 10.58 -11.24
N GLU A 160 -14.25 9.71 -11.35
CA GLU A 160 -15.22 9.43 -10.29
C GLU A 160 -14.57 8.74 -9.09
N ILE A 161 -13.45 8.07 -9.31
CA ILE A 161 -12.70 7.38 -8.26
C ILE A 161 -11.56 8.28 -7.78
N ASP A 162 -11.57 8.68 -6.50
CA ASP A 162 -10.44 9.39 -5.88
C ASP A 162 -9.25 8.43 -5.67
N PHE A 163 -8.50 8.24 -6.75
CA PHE A 163 -7.29 7.45 -6.74
C PHE A 163 -6.12 8.17 -6.05
N SER A 164 -6.19 9.50 -5.95
CA SER A 164 -5.11 10.32 -5.38
C SER A 164 -4.80 9.94 -3.94
N SER A 165 -5.81 9.60 -3.15
CA SER A 165 -5.68 9.25 -1.72
C SER A 165 -4.67 8.13 -1.47
N LYS A 166 -4.59 7.12 -2.36
CA LYS A 166 -3.63 6.02 -2.23
C LYS A 166 -2.19 6.45 -2.49
N LEU A 167 -1.97 7.32 -3.46
CA LEU A 167 -0.64 7.79 -3.83
C LEU A 167 -0.07 8.79 -2.83
N ILE A 168 -0.92 9.56 -2.14
CA ILE A 168 -0.50 10.54 -1.12
C ILE A 168 -0.38 9.95 0.28
N ASN A 169 -0.71 8.68 0.47
CA ASN A 169 -0.57 8.01 1.77
C ASN A 169 0.86 8.10 2.29
N LYS A 170 1.01 8.09 3.62
CA LYS A 170 2.33 8.09 4.27
C LYS A 170 3.19 6.94 3.74
N ILE A 171 4.52 7.14 3.74
CA ILE A 171 5.50 6.15 3.26
C ILE A 171 5.33 4.78 3.90
N ILE A 172 4.87 4.72 5.16
CA ILE A 172 4.61 3.47 5.88
C ILE A 172 3.59 2.54 5.18
N TYR A 173 2.69 3.07 4.35
CA TYR A 173 1.76 2.25 3.58
C TYR A 173 2.43 1.52 2.41
N PHE A 174 3.56 2.04 1.94
CA PHE A 174 4.38 1.40 0.90
C PHE A 174 5.40 0.42 1.47
N GLN A 175 5.51 0.31 2.79
CA GLN A 175 6.47 -0.54 3.47
C GLN A 175 5.76 -1.79 3.99
N GLU A 176 6.45 -2.94 3.93
CA GLU A 176 5.96 -4.17 4.55
C GLU A 176 5.78 -3.94 6.05
N LYS A 177 4.56 -4.13 6.52
CA LYS A 177 4.19 -3.88 7.93
C LYS A 177 4.33 -5.10 8.80
N HIS A 178 4.27 -6.30 8.23
CA HIS A 178 4.38 -7.53 8.98
C HIS A 178 5.84 -7.90 9.18
N ILE A 179 6.25 -8.03 10.43
CA ILE A 179 7.62 -8.43 10.78
C ILE A 179 7.79 -9.94 10.57
N PHE A 180 6.74 -10.69 10.88
CA PHE A 180 6.77 -12.14 10.87
C PHE A 180 5.77 -12.70 9.84
N SER A 181 6.24 -13.74 9.14
CA SER A 181 5.40 -14.64 8.36
C SER A 181 5.85 -16.06 8.74
N LEU A 182 5.27 -16.60 9.83
CA LEU A 182 5.68 -17.85 10.45
C LEU A 182 4.61 -18.91 10.24
N ASN A 183 5.05 -20.10 9.79
CA ASN A 183 4.21 -21.29 9.78
C ASN A 183 4.63 -22.19 10.94
N LEU A 184 3.68 -22.66 11.74
CA LEU A 184 3.96 -23.53 12.90
C LEU A 184 4.78 -24.76 12.51
N ASN A 185 4.49 -25.35 11.35
CA ASN A 185 5.17 -26.55 10.85
C ASN A 185 6.66 -26.35 10.55
N ASP A 186 7.07 -25.10 10.25
CA ASP A 186 8.46 -24.77 9.90
C ASP A 186 9.28 -24.41 11.14
N ILE A 187 8.64 -24.25 12.31
CA ILE A 187 9.28 -23.73 13.50
C ILE A 187 9.95 -24.86 14.26
N LYS A 188 11.26 -24.75 14.43
CA LYS A 188 12.06 -25.65 15.27
C LYS A 188 12.10 -25.21 16.73
N LYS A 189 12.11 -23.88 16.96
CA LYS A 189 12.27 -23.32 18.30
C LYS A 189 11.69 -21.93 18.41
N ILE A 190 10.98 -21.65 19.50
CA ILE A 190 10.61 -20.29 19.92
C ILE A 190 11.17 -20.08 21.32
N THR A 191 11.79 -18.94 21.55
CA THR A 191 12.25 -18.51 22.87
C THR A 191 11.74 -17.11 23.13
N VAL A 192 11.05 -16.91 24.24
CA VAL A 192 10.66 -15.59 24.74
C VAL A 192 11.36 -15.40 26.08
N LYS A 193 12.21 -14.37 26.19
CA LYS A 193 12.88 -13.96 27.43
C LYS A 193 12.29 -12.63 27.85
N ASN A 194 11.88 -12.54 29.09
CA ASN A 194 11.42 -11.33 29.75
C ASN A 194 12.03 -11.21 31.15
N LYS A 195 11.54 -10.33 32.00
CA LYS A 195 12.05 -10.11 33.37
C LYS A 195 11.91 -11.33 34.32
N TYR A 196 11.13 -12.34 33.95
CA TYR A 196 10.95 -13.53 34.78
C TYR A 196 12.03 -14.58 34.51
N PRO A 197 12.43 -15.38 35.53
CA PRO A 197 13.41 -16.44 35.34
C PRO A 197 12.93 -17.47 34.32
N ILE A 198 13.88 -18.01 33.56
CA ILE A 198 13.60 -19.01 32.52
C ILE A 198 13.17 -20.31 33.22
N LEU A 199 11.90 -20.63 33.18
CA LEU A 199 11.41 -21.96 33.39
C LEU A 199 11.48 -22.70 32.03
N LEU A 200 12.40 -23.65 31.92
CA LEU A 200 12.47 -24.57 30.79
C LEU A 200 11.25 -25.49 30.86
N ILE A 201 10.20 -25.14 30.15
CA ILE A 201 9.07 -26.05 29.94
C ILE A 201 9.35 -26.79 28.66
N SER A 202 9.71 -28.07 28.77
CA SER A 202 10.05 -28.93 27.63
C SER A 202 8.85 -29.29 26.74
N ASP A 203 7.61 -29.13 27.24
CA ASP A 203 6.39 -29.50 26.55
C ASP A 203 5.39 -28.33 26.52
N LEU A 204 5.65 -27.36 25.69
CA LEU A 204 4.64 -26.36 25.39
C LEU A 204 3.45 -27.03 24.71
N ASN A 205 2.31 -26.86 25.33
CA ASN A 205 1.04 -27.19 24.70
C ASN A 205 1.00 -26.53 23.34
N LYS A 206 0.81 -27.32 22.27
CA LYS A 206 0.71 -26.86 20.87
C LYS A 206 -0.19 -25.61 20.73
N VAL A 207 -1.26 -25.53 21.53
CA VAL A 207 -2.19 -24.39 21.57
C VAL A 207 -1.50 -23.08 21.96
N LYS A 208 -0.59 -23.09 22.95
CA LYS A 208 0.16 -21.89 23.35
C LYS A 208 1.15 -21.46 22.26
N ALA A 209 1.80 -22.40 21.60
CA ALA A 209 2.70 -22.11 20.48
C ALA A 209 1.93 -21.47 19.32
N GLU A 210 0.77 -22.01 18.98
CA GLU A 210 -0.11 -21.45 17.94
C GLU A 210 -0.55 -20.02 18.28
N GLU A 211 -0.89 -19.76 19.53
CA GLU A 211 -1.28 -18.41 19.99
C GLU A 211 -0.12 -17.42 19.86
N ILE A 212 1.08 -17.78 20.27
CA ILE A 212 2.26 -16.92 20.14
C ILE A 212 2.56 -16.63 18.67
N ILE A 213 2.55 -17.67 17.83
CA ILE A 213 2.78 -17.51 16.38
C ILE A 213 1.73 -16.60 15.76
N LYS A 214 0.46 -16.78 16.11
CA LYS A 214 -0.62 -15.89 15.65
C LYS A 214 -0.37 -14.44 16.08
N ARG A 215 0.07 -14.22 17.33
CA ARG A 215 0.42 -12.89 17.82
C ARG A 215 1.60 -12.29 17.06
N LEU A 216 2.66 -13.06 16.83
CA LEU A 216 3.81 -12.62 16.06
C LEU A 216 3.45 -12.28 14.61
N ASN A 217 2.68 -13.14 13.94
CA ASN A 217 2.24 -12.90 12.56
C ASN A 217 1.32 -11.68 12.43
N ASN A 218 0.56 -11.38 13.47
CA ASN A 218 -0.30 -10.17 13.49
C ASN A 218 0.47 -8.91 13.92
N MET A 219 1.75 -9.04 14.29
CA MET A 219 2.55 -7.89 14.71
C MET A 219 2.84 -6.98 13.53
N THR A 220 2.35 -5.76 13.62
CA THR A 220 2.49 -4.75 12.58
C THR A 220 3.36 -3.60 13.03
N VAL A 221 4.21 -3.14 12.12
CA VAL A 221 5.05 -1.95 12.30
C VAL A 221 4.19 -0.69 12.11
N GLN A 222 4.24 0.22 13.06
CA GLN A 222 3.64 1.53 12.95
C GLN A 222 4.56 2.53 12.26
N GLU A 223 5.88 2.41 12.51
CA GLU A 223 6.89 3.29 11.95
C GLU A 223 8.27 2.62 11.94
N TYR A 224 9.09 2.90 10.92
CA TYR A 224 10.49 2.50 10.84
C TYR A 224 11.40 3.67 11.19
N TYR A 225 12.46 3.41 11.94
CA TYR A 225 13.43 4.42 12.36
C TYR A 225 14.83 4.16 11.79
N ALA A 226 15.56 5.24 11.57
CA ALA A 226 17.01 5.15 11.33
C ALA A 226 17.76 4.87 12.65
N ASN A 227 18.86 4.14 12.57
CA ASN A 227 19.62 3.54 13.68
C ASN A 227 19.99 4.44 14.89
N SER A 228 19.88 5.75 14.79
CA SER A 228 20.49 6.66 15.79
C SER A 228 19.54 7.22 16.85
N GLN A 229 18.23 7.00 16.72
CA GLN A 229 17.24 7.70 17.55
C GLN A 229 16.79 6.94 18.80
N ILE A 230 17.05 5.63 18.90
CA ILE A 230 16.45 4.76 19.94
C ILE A 230 17.33 4.63 21.18
N SER A 231 18.59 5.05 21.17
CA SER A 231 19.59 4.64 22.18
C SER A 231 19.56 5.36 23.53
N ASN A 232 18.75 6.39 23.75
CA ASN A 232 18.96 7.29 24.89
C ASN A 232 17.90 7.23 26.01
N GLY A 233 17.29 6.11 26.29
CA GLY A 233 16.31 6.08 27.39
C GLY A 233 15.71 4.72 27.79
N ALA A 234 16.12 3.64 27.15
CA ALA A 234 15.60 2.31 27.50
C ALA A 234 16.27 1.82 28.81
N ASN A 235 15.46 1.51 29.82
CA ASN A 235 15.95 0.83 31.01
C ASN A 235 16.20 -0.64 30.63
N PRO A 236 17.43 -1.17 30.75
CA PRO A 236 17.76 -2.54 30.37
C PRO A 236 16.98 -3.63 31.16
N LEU A 237 16.30 -3.24 32.22
CA LEU A 237 15.45 -4.15 33.00
C LEU A 237 14.09 -4.47 32.36
N ASP A 238 13.70 -3.72 31.32
CA ASP A 238 12.41 -3.87 30.65
C ASP A 238 12.58 -4.34 29.19
N GLU A 239 13.59 -5.16 28.95
CA GLU A 239 13.83 -5.77 27.64
C GLU A 239 13.10 -7.13 27.52
N ILE A 240 12.42 -7.32 26.39
CA ILE A 240 11.84 -8.61 25.98
C ILE A 240 12.55 -9.07 24.71
N THR A 241 13.15 -10.24 24.74
CA THR A 241 13.75 -10.85 23.55
C THR A 241 12.90 -12.02 23.06
N ILE A 242 12.52 -11.99 21.79
CA ILE A 242 11.80 -13.08 21.12
C ILE A 242 12.70 -13.62 20.01
N GLU A 243 13.03 -14.89 20.09
CA GLU A 243 13.80 -15.61 19.07
C GLU A 243 12.97 -16.75 18.47
N VAL A 244 12.88 -16.77 17.16
CA VAL A 244 12.24 -17.85 16.41
C VAL A 244 13.25 -18.47 15.47
N THR A 245 13.42 -19.78 15.56
CA THR A 245 14.30 -20.56 14.67
C THR A 245 13.45 -21.48 13.82
N THR A 246 13.65 -21.40 12.51
CA THR A 246 13.08 -22.32 11.51
C THR A 246 14.18 -23.21 10.95
N ALA A 247 13.89 -24.01 9.92
CA ALA A 247 14.89 -24.81 9.23
C ALA A 247 15.94 -23.94 8.50
N VAL A 248 15.53 -22.76 8.00
CA VAL A 248 16.34 -21.93 7.08
C VAL A 248 16.78 -20.61 7.70
N LYS A 249 16.11 -20.14 8.76
CA LYS A 249 16.42 -18.83 9.34
C LYS A 249 16.18 -18.74 10.84
N LYS A 250 16.92 -17.84 11.48
CA LYS A 250 16.67 -17.41 12.86
C LYS A 250 16.26 -15.93 12.84
N VAL A 251 15.16 -15.63 13.50
CA VAL A 251 14.65 -14.27 13.66
C VAL A 251 14.73 -13.90 15.13
N ARG A 252 15.25 -12.69 15.39
CA ARG A 252 15.32 -12.09 16.72
C ARG A 252 14.62 -10.76 16.73
N LEU A 253 13.70 -10.57 17.67
CA LEU A 253 13.06 -9.32 17.97
C LEU A 253 13.35 -8.94 19.42
N GLU A 254 13.94 -7.78 19.62
CA GLU A 254 14.16 -7.16 20.93
C GLU A 254 13.16 -6.03 21.08
N LEU A 255 12.33 -6.09 22.13
CA LEU A 255 11.34 -5.08 22.46
C LEU A 255 11.82 -4.26 23.64
N ASN A 256 11.80 -2.95 23.50
CA ASN A 256 12.24 -1.98 24.51
C ASN A 256 11.13 -0.95 24.71
N LEU A 257 10.63 -0.83 25.94
CA LEU A 257 9.64 0.15 26.31
C LEU A 257 10.31 1.47 26.66
N SER A 258 9.95 2.54 25.94
CA SER A 258 10.32 3.90 26.31
C SER A 258 9.24 4.49 27.21
N TYR A 259 9.61 4.81 28.46
CA TYR A 259 8.71 5.48 29.41
C TYR A 259 8.55 6.97 29.11
N GLN A 260 9.51 7.56 28.40
CA GLN A 260 9.56 8.99 28.15
C GLN A 260 8.49 9.42 27.14
N ASP A 261 8.30 8.67 26.06
CA ASP A 261 7.34 8.97 25.00
C ASP A 261 6.19 7.95 24.91
N LYS A 262 6.17 6.97 25.85
CA LYS A 262 5.17 5.89 25.90
C LYS A 262 5.07 5.09 24.59
N LYS A 263 6.21 4.87 23.94
CA LYS A 263 6.30 4.10 22.70
C LYS A 263 6.98 2.76 22.93
N LEU A 264 6.54 1.76 22.19
CA LEU A 264 7.18 0.45 22.13
C LEU A 264 8.13 0.40 20.93
N TYR A 265 9.41 0.30 21.20
CA TYR A 265 10.44 0.15 20.18
C TYR A 265 10.85 -1.31 20.05
N GLY A 266 11.08 -1.74 18.83
CA GLY A 266 11.59 -3.06 18.51
C GLY A 266 12.84 -3.00 17.65
N THR A 267 13.80 -3.86 17.93
CA THR A 267 14.91 -4.15 17.04
C THR A 267 14.70 -5.52 16.43
N TYR A 268 14.47 -5.57 15.13
CA TYR A 268 14.29 -6.80 14.38
C TYR A 268 15.56 -7.17 13.63
N ALA A 269 16.03 -8.40 13.80
CA ALA A 269 17.17 -8.94 13.07
C ALA A 269 16.83 -10.33 12.53
N GLU A 270 17.18 -10.57 11.28
CA GLU A 270 17.03 -11.87 10.60
C GLU A 270 18.40 -12.43 10.26
N LEU A 271 18.60 -13.68 10.57
CA LEU A 271 19.82 -14.44 10.29
C LEU A 271 19.46 -15.66 9.44
N ILE A 272 19.98 -15.72 8.22
CA ILE A 272 19.82 -16.89 7.36
C ILE A 272 20.82 -17.96 7.83
N LEU A 273 20.29 -19.16 8.10
CA LEU A 273 21.10 -20.32 8.47
C LEU A 273 21.51 -21.04 7.18
N ASP A 274 22.76 -20.88 6.75
CA ASP A 274 23.32 -21.65 5.63
C ASP A 274 24.05 -22.87 6.17
N ASP A 275 23.52 -24.07 5.89
CA ASP A 275 24.09 -25.34 6.39
C ASP A 275 25.45 -25.67 5.75
N LYS A 276 25.87 -24.99 4.67
CA LYS A 276 27.05 -25.38 3.88
C LYS A 276 28.34 -24.66 4.23
N ASN A 277 28.28 -23.42 4.73
CA ASN A 277 29.49 -22.59 4.90
C ASN A 277 29.72 -22.01 6.29
N GLY A 278 28.82 -22.21 7.24
CA GLY A 278 28.99 -21.64 8.59
C GLY A 278 28.97 -20.11 8.65
N ASP A 279 28.89 -19.43 7.53
CA ASP A 279 28.85 -17.98 7.44
C ASP A 279 27.41 -17.47 7.57
N ASN A 280 27.11 -17.01 8.76
CA ASN A 280 25.86 -16.35 9.07
C ASN A 280 25.82 -14.96 8.43
N GLN A 281 25.15 -14.81 7.28
CA GLN A 281 24.92 -13.48 6.73
C GLN A 281 23.95 -12.72 7.64
N LYS A 282 24.49 -11.79 8.42
CA LYS A 282 23.72 -10.92 9.28
C LYS A 282 23.00 -9.86 8.43
N HIS A 283 21.69 -10.03 8.26
CA HIS A 283 20.89 -8.95 7.70
C HIS A 283 20.85 -7.75 8.65
N LYS A 284 20.79 -6.54 8.06
CA LYS A 284 20.75 -5.30 8.83
C LYS A 284 19.57 -5.30 9.80
N SER A 285 19.87 -4.95 11.04
CA SER A 285 18.83 -4.71 12.05
C SER A 285 17.92 -3.57 11.62
N LYS A 286 16.62 -3.76 11.80
CA LYS A 286 15.58 -2.76 11.54
C LYS A 286 15.04 -2.27 12.87
N TYR A 287 14.84 -0.98 12.99
CA TYR A 287 14.24 -0.37 14.18
C TYR A 287 12.81 -0.01 13.88
N VAL A 288 11.90 -0.43 14.73
CA VAL A 288 10.46 -0.34 14.50
C VAL A 288 9.73 0.21 15.71
N ASN A 289 8.65 0.95 15.48
CA ASN A 289 7.66 1.27 16.47
C ASN A 289 6.51 0.29 16.36
N LEU A 290 6.05 -0.24 17.49
CA LEU A 290 5.03 -1.29 17.57
C LEU A 290 3.89 -0.83 18.48
N ASP A 291 2.74 -1.49 18.37
CA ASP A 291 1.63 -1.28 19.28
C ASP A 291 1.96 -1.77 20.70
N MET A 292 1.57 -0.99 21.70
CA MET A 292 1.81 -1.30 23.12
C MET A 292 1.17 -2.61 23.59
N THR A 293 0.13 -3.07 22.92
CA THR A 293 -0.53 -4.34 23.24
C THR A 293 0.41 -5.55 23.14
N TYR A 294 1.44 -5.47 22.28
CA TYR A 294 2.45 -6.52 22.19
C TYR A 294 3.35 -6.55 23.44
N TRP A 295 3.72 -5.38 23.96
CA TRP A 295 4.45 -5.31 25.23
C TRP A 295 3.65 -5.91 26.37
N GLU A 296 2.38 -5.52 26.52
CA GLU A 296 1.50 -6.02 27.57
C GLU A 296 1.38 -7.55 27.51
N TYR A 297 1.21 -8.10 26.30
CA TYR A 297 1.11 -9.54 26.12
C TYR A 297 2.41 -10.25 26.52
N PHE A 298 3.56 -9.88 25.95
CA PHE A 298 4.81 -10.59 26.17
C PHE A 298 5.42 -10.34 27.55
N SER A 299 5.20 -9.19 28.18
CA SER A 299 5.65 -8.89 29.54
C SER A 299 4.88 -9.66 30.60
N ASN A 300 3.62 -9.99 30.35
CA ASN A 300 2.75 -10.74 31.25
C ASN A 300 2.84 -12.27 31.10
N LEU A 301 3.60 -12.73 30.12
CA LEU A 301 3.93 -14.17 30.08
C LEU A 301 4.75 -14.52 31.30
N LYS A 302 4.11 -15.17 32.30
CA LYS A 302 4.72 -15.54 33.60
C LYS A 302 5.83 -16.57 33.49
N GLU A 303 6.00 -17.14 32.29
CA GLU A 303 6.95 -18.20 31.98
C GLU A 303 7.70 -17.85 30.72
N ASN A 304 9.01 -17.97 30.73
CA ASN A 304 9.79 -17.97 29.50
C ASN A 304 9.48 -19.23 28.72
N ILE A 305 8.94 -19.04 27.53
CA ILE A 305 8.41 -20.14 26.73
C ILE A 305 9.49 -20.66 25.80
N PHE A 306 9.73 -21.94 25.88
CA PHE A 306 10.59 -22.69 25.00
C PHE A 306 9.76 -23.75 24.26
N PHE A 307 9.73 -23.67 22.95
CA PHE A 307 9.10 -24.65 22.07
C PHE A 307 10.17 -25.33 21.22
N LYS A 308 10.20 -26.63 21.20
CA LYS A 308 11.01 -27.46 20.31
C LYS A 308 10.04 -28.23 19.42
N GLY A 309 10.01 -27.91 18.13
CA GLY A 309 9.21 -28.65 17.15
C GLY A 309 9.66 -30.10 17.09
N SER A 310 8.71 -31.01 16.91
CA SER A 310 9.00 -32.41 16.62
C SER A 310 9.80 -32.51 15.31
N LYS A 311 10.78 -33.40 15.30
CA LYS A 311 11.59 -33.74 14.11
C LYS A 311 10.73 -34.30 13.01
#